data_a72db29477ece943e68a2287184924ea
#
_entry.id   a72db29477ece943e68a2287184924ea
#
_cell.length_a   1.000
_cell.length_b   1.000
_cell.length_c   1.000
_cell.angle_alpha   90.00
_cell.angle_beta   90.00
_cell.angle_gamma   90.00
#
_symmetry.space_group_name_H-M   'P 1'
#
loop_
_entity.id
_entity.type
_entity.pdbx_description
1 polymer ?
#
loop_
_entity_poly.entity_id
_entity_poly.type
_entity_poly.pdbx_seq_one_letter_code
_entity_poly.pdbx_strand_id
1 'polypeptide(L)'
;MPRLMYLRFFYNAYEGETLHFQCGGFQKLKQLQLGSLDQLKGILIDRGALCSVEKIVLEDLSQLKTVPSGIQHLEKLKNLSISNSSTEFEQRIAPDGGEDHWIIQDVPHVRIWRTRPRQQALLFFLYN
;
A
#
# COMPACT_ATOMS: atom_id res chain seq x y z
N MET A 1 -10.24 -15.94 -7.27
CA MET A 1 -10.68 -16.67 -6.06
C MET A 1 -11.73 -15.84 -5.33
N PRO A 2 -12.99 -16.13 -5.59
CA PRO A 2 -14.07 -15.26 -5.11
C PRO A 2 -14.25 -15.23 -3.59
N ARG A 3 -13.72 -16.24 -2.87
CA ARG A 3 -13.86 -16.29 -1.42
C ARG A 3 -12.58 -15.96 -0.66
N LEU A 4 -11.53 -15.57 -1.36
CA LEU A 4 -10.29 -15.21 -0.70
C LEU A 4 -10.49 -13.89 0.05
N MET A 5 -10.25 -13.87 1.36
CA MET A 5 -10.41 -12.68 2.19
C MET A 5 -9.09 -12.01 2.54
N TYR A 6 -8.01 -12.75 2.55
CA TYR A 6 -6.68 -12.24 2.88
C TYR A 6 -5.69 -12.66 1.82
N LEU A 7 -4.89 -11.73 1.33
CA LEU A 7 -3.83 -12.02 0.37
C LEU A 7 -2.53 -11.41 0.88
N ARG A 8 -1.49 -12.24 0.94
CA ARG A 8 -0.19 -11.82 1.47
C ARG A 8 0.91 -12.28 0.52
N PHE A 9 1.72 -11.33 0.06
CA PHE A 9 2.94 -11.61 -0.69
C PHE A 9 4.14 -11.10 0.11
N PHE A 10 5.05 -11.96 0.48
CA PHE A 10 6.24 -11.62 1.26
C PHE A 10 7.49 -12.27 0.69
N TYR A 11 8.64 -11.68 0.96
CA TYR A 11 9.97 -12.26 0.72
C TYR A 11 10.15 -12.72 -0.71
N ASN A 12 9.88 -11.82 -1.66
CA ASN A 12 10.03 -12.08 -3.09
C ASN A 12 9.12 -13.19 -3.63
N ALA A 13 7.98 -13.43 -2.98
CA ALA A 13 6.98 -14.34 -3.50
C ALA A 13 6.44 -13.91 -4.87
N TYR A 14 6.60 -12.63 -5.21
CA TYR A 14 6.28 -12.07 -6.52
C TYR A 14 7.51 -11.33 -7.04
N GLU A 15 8.04 -11.73 -8.19
CA GLU A 15 9.29 -11.20 -8.71
C GLU A 15 9.10 -10.11 -9.79
N GLY A 16 7.87 -9.80 -10.16
CA GLY A 16 7.61 -8.78 -11.15
C GLY A 16 7.86 -7.37 -10.64
N GLU A 17 8.05 -6.44 -11.56
CA GLU A 17 8.25 -5.03 -11.23
C GLU A 17 6.94 -4.29 -11.00
N THR A 18 5.84 -4.77 -11.58
CA THR A 18 4.52 -4.15 -11.47
C THR A 18 3.49 -5.20 -11.11
N LEU A 19 2.71 -4.91 -10.10
CA LEU A 19 1.60 -5.76 -9.68
C LEU A 19 0.30 -5.07 -10.07
N HIS A 20 -0.52 -5.77 -10.87
CA HIS A 20 -1.74 -5.18 -11.44
C HIS A 20 -2.96 -5.97 -10.99
N PHE A 21 -3.83 -5.31 -10.26
CA PHE A 21 -5.13 -5.86 -9.85
C PHE A 21 -6.18 -5.40 -10.85
N GLN A 22 -6.67 -6.36 -11.65
CA GLN A 22 -7.58 -6.06 -12.75
C GLN A 22 -9.02 -5.93 -12.27
N CYS A 23 -9.80 -5.20 -13.04
CA CYS A 23 -11.23 -5.00 -12.78
C CYS A 23 -11.92 -6.34 -12.51
N GLY A 24 -12.71 -6.39 -11.45
CA GLY A 24 -13.42 -7.60 -11.03
C GLY A 24 -12.57 -8.58 -10.24
N GLY A 25 -11.27 -8.33 -10.07
CA GLY A 25 -10.39 -9.23 -9.33
C GLY A 25 -10.53 -9.09 -7.83
N PHE A 26 -10.51 -10.22 -7.14
CA PHE A 26 -10.50 -10.28 -5.67
C PHE A 26 -11.61 -9.47 -5.01
N GLN A 27 -12.83 -9.63 -5.50
CA GLN A 27 -13.97 -8.82 -5.04
C GLN A 27 -14.33 -9.03 -3.57
N LYS A 28 -13.97 -10.18 -2.99
CA LYS A 28 -14.25 -10.47 -1.57
C LYS A 28 -13.06 -10.22 -0.66
N LEU A 29 -11.94 -9.82 -1.23
CA LEU A 29 -10.72 -9.60 -0.44
C LEU A 29 -10.92 -8.45 0.54
N LYS A 30 -10.61 -8.68 1.80
CA LYS A 30 -10.73 -7.68 2.87
C LYS A 30 -9.39 -7.06 3.24
N GLN A 31 -8.31 -7.82 3.12
CA GLN A 31 -6.98 -7.34 3.50
C GLN A 31 -5.94 -7.78 2.48
N LEU A 32 -5.12 -6.83 2.06
CA LEU A 32 -3.99 -7.05 1.18
C LEU A 32 -2.71 -6.67 1.92
N GLN A 33 -1.73 -7.58 1.94
CA GLN A 33 -0.46 -7.32 2.60
C GLN A 33 0.69 -7.69 1.66
N LEU A 34 1.58 -6.74 1.43
CA LEU A 34 2.75 -6.91 0.58
C LEU A 34 3.99 -6.54 1.37
N GLY A 35 5.02 -7.38 1.32
CA GLY A 35 6.22 -7.12 2.07
C GLY A 35 7.46 -7.69 1.44
N SER A 36 8.57 -6.98 1.57
CA SER A 36 9.90 -7.43 1.15
C SER A 36 9.94 -7.94 -0.30
N LEU A 37 9.25 -7.23 -1.19
CA LEU A 37 9.27 -7.51 -2.63
C LEU A 37 10.27 -6.56 -3.27
N ASP A 38 11.51 -7.00 -3.37
CA ASP A 38 12.64 -6.14 -3.68
C ASP A 38 12.60 -5.54 -5.08
N GLN A 39 11.87 -6.15 -6.01
CA GLN A 39 11.81 -5.68 -7.37
C GLN A 39 10.53 -4.93 -7.71
N LEU A 40 9.60 -4.86 -6.79
CA LEU A 40 8.31 -4.23 -7.05
C LEU A 40 8.47 -2.71 -7.12
N LYS A 41 8.14 -2.13 -8.25
CA LYS A 41 8.26 -0.70 -8.49
C LYS A 41 6.93 0.02 -8.60
N GLY A 42 5.86 -0.70 -8.90
CA GLY A 42 4.55 -0.09 -9.07
C GLY A 42 3.42 -1.05 -8.77
N ILE A 43 2.32 -0.51 -8.33
CA ILE A 43 1.09 -1.25 -8.08
C ILE A 43 -0.04 -0.50 -8.77
N LEU A 44 -0.79 -1.21 -9.62
CA LEU A 44 -1.91 -0.65 -10.34
C LEU A 44 -3.18 -1.37 -9.90
N ILE A 45 -4.18 -0.60 -9.51
CA ILE A 45 -5.48 -1.13 -9.08
C ILE A 45 -6.53 -0.55 -10.01
N ASP A 46 -7.13 -1.40 -10.84
CA ASP A 46 -8.17 -0.95 -11.75
C ASP A 46 -9.43 -0.56 -10.97
N ARG A 47 -10.19 0.36 -11.53
CA ARG A 47 -11.51 0.68 -10.99
C ARG A 47 -12.35 -0.60 -11.00
N GLY A 48 -12.94 -0.94 -9.86
CA GLY A 48 -13.70 -2.19 -9.71
C GLY A 48 -12.87 -3.37 -9.26
N ALA A 49 -11.56 -3.23 -9.09
CA ALA A 49 -10.74 -4.25 -8.45
C ALA A 49 -10.69 -4.00 -6.94
N LEU A 50 -10.53 -5.06 -6.16
CA LEU A 50 -10.38 -4.97 -4.71
C LEU A 50 -11.51 -4.18 -4.03
N CYS A 51 -12.72 -4.29 -4.54
CA CYS A 51 -13.80 -3.40 -4.12
C CYS A 51 -14.25 -3.61 -2.67
N SER A 52 -13.90 -4.73 -2.04
CA SER A 52 -14.23 -5.00 -0.64
C SER A 52 -13.06 -4.80 0.32
N VAL A 53 -11.89 -4.40 -0.19
CA VAL A 53 -10.71 -4.31 0.66
C VAL A 53 -10.85 -3.17 1.66
N GLU A 54 -10.55 -3.48 2.93
CA GLU A 54 -10.65 -2.53 4.04
C GLU A 54 -9.29 -2.14 4.61
N LYS A 55 -8.27 -2.97 4.36
CA LYS A 55 -6.93 -2.71 4.88
C LYS A 55 -5.87 -3.11 3.87
N ILE A 56 -4.91 -2.22 3.66
CA ILE A 56 -3.74 -2.49 2.83
C ILE A 56 -2.50 -2.24 3.68
N VAL A 57 -1.58 -3.21 3.68
CA VAL A 57 -0.30 -3.11 4.40
C VAL A 57 0.83 -3.26 3.41
N LEU A 58 1.73 -2.28 3.39
CA LEU A 58 2.91 -2.26 2.52
C LEU A 58 4.14 -2.17 3.41
N GLU A 59 4.98 -3.21 3.39
CA GLU A 59 6.15 -3.31 4.27
C GLU A 59 7.43 -3.53 3.46
N ASP A 60 8.47 -2.75 3.76
CA ASP A 60 9.80 -2.97 3.18
C ASP A 60 9.81 -3.05 1.65
N LEU A 61 9.07 -2.17 1.00
CA LEU A 61 9.01 -2.10 -0.46
C LEU A 61 9.95 -0.99 -0.93
N SER A 62 11.25 -1.28 -0.94
CA SER A 62 12.29 -0.27 -1.14
C SER A 62 12.30 0.33 -2.55
N GLN A 63 11.84 -0.41 -3.55
CA GLN A 63 11.80 0.08 -4.92
C GLN A 63 10.48 0.74 -5.30
N LEU A 64 9.47 0.64 -4.42
CA LEU A 64 8.19 1.28 -4.66
C LEU A 64 8.30 2.76 -4.28
N LYS A 65 8.25 3.64 -5.28
CA LYS A 65 8.46 5.08 -5.08
C LYS A 65 7.19 5.89 -5.21
N THR A 66 6.13 5.26 -5.66
CA THR A 66 4.83 5.93 -5.84
C THR A 66 3.76 5.13 -5.15
N VAL A 67 2.73 5.84 -4.68
CA VAL A 67 1.59 5.18 -4.05
C VAL A 67 0.84 4.34 -5.09
N PRO A 68 0.25 3.21 -4.69
CA PRO A 68 -0.51 2.40 -5.64
C PRO A 68 -1.60 3.22 -6.32
N SER A 69 -1.56 3.22 -7.65
CA SER A 69 -2.58 3.90 -8.43
C SER A 69 -3.89 3.13 -8.30
N GLY A 70 -4.98 3.83 -8.01
CA GLY A 70 -6.29 3.22 -7.85
C GLY A 70 -6.80 3.20 -6.42
N ILE A 71 -5.95 3.49 -5.43
CA ILE A 71 -6.39 3.55 -4.03
C ILE A 71 -7.52 4.55 -3.88
N GLN A 72 -7.51 5.63 -4.64
CA GLN A 72 -8.55 6.66 -4.59
C GLN A 72 -9.94 6.13 -4.95
N HIS A 73 -10.02 4.96 -5.58
CA HIS A 73 -11.30 4.34 -5.96
C HIS A 73 -11.79 3.29 -4.95
N LEU A 74 -11.02 3.01 -3.90
CA LEU A 74 -11.35 1.97 -2.93
C LEU A 74 -12.22 2.55 -1.82
N GLU A 75 -13.53 2.53 -2.02
CA GLU A 75 -14.47 3.19 -1.14
C GLU A 75 -14.53 2.59 0.26
N LYS A 76 -14.19 1.31 0.40
CA LYS A 76 -14.24 0.62 1.68
C LYS A 76 -12.90 0.60 2.42
N LEU A 77 -11.86 1.13 1.81
CA LEU A 77 -10.54 1.16 2.44
C LEU A 77 -10.55 2.09 3.64
N LYS A 78 -10.24 1.56 4.82
CA LYS A 78 -10.24 2.30 6.08
C LYS A 78 -8.85 2.47 6.65
N ASN A 79 -7.95 1.53 6.38
CA ASN A 79 -6.61 1.52 6.95
C ASN A 79 -5.56 1.29 5.88
N LEU A 80 -4.60 2.17 5.83
CA LEU A 80 -3.42 2.02 4.97
C LEU A 80 -2.19 2.13 5.85
N SER A 81 -1.43 1.04 5.95
CA SER A 81 -0.23 0.99 6.78
C SER A 81 0.99 0.82 5.88
N ILE A 82 1.97 1.70 6.03
CA ILE A 82 3.17 1.71 5.21
C ILE A 82 4.37 1.77 6.14
N SER A 83 5.28 0.80 6.00
CA SER A 83 6.48 0.78 6.83
C SER A 83 7.72 0.62 5.97
N ASN A 84 8.80 1.31 6.39
CA ASN A 84 10.11 1.24 5.76
C ASN A 84 10.05 1.46 4.25
N SER A 85 9.26 2.43 3.83
CA SER A 85 9.17 2.83 2.44
C SER A 85 10.34 3.74 2.07
N SER A 86 10.52 3.98 0.77
CA SER A 86 11.55 4.90 0.31
C SER A 86 11.22 6.33 0.73
N THR A 87 12.25 7.16 0.83
CA THR A 87 12.07 8.58 1.11
C THR A 87 11.21 9.25 0.04
N GLU A 88 11.41 8.85 -1.21
CA GLU A 88 10.63 9.40 -2.32
C GLU A 88 9.15 9.09 -2.17
N PHE A 89 8.82 7.87 -1.75
CA PHE A 89 7.43 7.49 -1.49
C PHE A 89 6.83 8.39 -0.41
N GLU A 90 7.55 8.56 0.69
CA GLU A 90 7.05 9.37 1.81
C GLU A 90 6.84 10.83 1.41
N GLN A 91 7.74 11.37 0.60
CA GLN A 91 7.60 12.75 0.15
C GLN A 91 6.40 12.94 -0.77
N ARG A 92 6.11 11.96 -1.61
CA ARG A 92 5.01 12.06 -2.57
C ARG A 92 3.64 12.01 -1.90
N ILE A 93 3.53 11.36 -0.74
CA ILE A 93 2.25 11.26 -0.04
C ILE A 93 2.13 12.21 1.14
N ALA A 94 3.12 13.04 1.38
CA ALA A 94 3.10 13.97 2.50
C ALA A 94 1.93 14.95 2.37
N PRO A 95 1.25 15.29 3.49
CA PRO A 95 0.11 16.21 3.43
C PRO A 95 0.51 17.62 3.02
N ASP A 96 1.78 18.00 3.23
CA ASP A 96 2.29 19.32 2.89
C ASP A 96 2.97 19.31 1.53
N GLY A 97 2.18 19.29 0.45
CA GLY A 97 2.71 19.42 -0.89
C GLY A 97 3.12 18.14 -1.59
N GLY A 98 2.80 16.97 -1.03
CA GLY A 98 3.07 15.72 -1.72
C GLY A 98 2.21 15.56 -2.97
N GLU A 99 2.85 15.20 -4.07
CA GLU A 99 2.17 15.11 -5.37
C GLU A 99 1.05 14.07 -5.38
N ASP A 100 1.19 13.01 -4.58
CA ASP A 100 0.27 11.88 -4.58
C ASP A 100 -0.63 11.86 -3.34
N HIS A 101 -0.57 12.89 -2.51
CA HIS A 101 -1.39 12.91 -1.29
C HIS A 101 -2.87 12.79 -1.60
N TRP A 102 -3.31 13.35 -2.72
CA TRP A 102 -4.72 13.31 -3.11
C TRP A 102 -5.25 11.88 -3.27
N ILE A 103 -4.36 10.92 -3.56
CA ILE A 103 -4.76 9.52 -3.76
C ILE A 103 -5.19 8.88 -2.44
N ILE A 104 -4.57 9.30 -1.33
CA ILE A 104 -4.83 8.69 -0.02
C ILE A 104 -5.62 9.60 0.91
N GLN A 105 -5.98 10.80 0.47
CA GLN A 105 -6.57 11.80 1.37
C GLN A 105 -7.90 11.38 1.98
N ASP A 106 -8.64 10.50 1.30
CA ASP A 106 -9.94 10.04 1.79
C ASP A 106 -9.86 8.75 2.61
N VAL A 107 -8.67 8.18 2.79
CA VAL A 107 -8.49 7.01 3.65
C VAL A 107 -8.51 7.48 5.10
N PRO A 108 -9.44 6.95 5.94
CA PRO A 108 -9.60 7.45 7.30
C PRO A 108 -8.36 7.30 8.18
N HIS A 109 -7.63 6.20 8.04
CA HIS A 109 -6.46 5.94 8.88
C HIS A 109 -5.27 5.56 8.02
N VAL A 110 -4.28 6.43 7.98
CA VAL A 110 -3.02 6.18 7.26
C VAL A 110 -1.90 6.24 8.27
N ARG A 111 -1.10 5.18 8.31
CA ARG A 111 0.08 5.10 9.18
C ARG A 111 1.31 4.91 8.31
N ILE A 112 2.31 5.74 8.52
CA ILE A 112 3.61 5.62 7.86
C ILE A 112 4.66 5.61 8.96
N TRP A 113 5.49 4.56 9.00
CA TRP A 113 6.46 4.41 10.06
C TRP A 113 7.70 3.68 9.58
N ARG A 114 8.77 3.81 10.38
CA ARG A 114 10.04 3.15 10.13
C ARG A 114 10.55 2.51 11.40
N THR A 115 11.27 1.41 11.24
CA THR A 115 12.02 0.82 12.34
C THR A 115 13.48 1.19 12.19
N ARG A 116 14.14 1.50 13.31
CA ARG A 116 15.58 1.74 13.34
C ARG A 116 16.24 0.47 13.84
N PRO A 117 17.03 -0.23 13.00
CA PRO A 117 17.53 -1.55 13.36
C PRO A 117 18.34 -1.60 14.65
N ARG A 118 19.14 -0.55 14.93
CA ARG A 118 20.02 -0.58 16.10
C ARG A 118 19.39 -0.10 17.39
N GLN A 119 18.34 0.69 17.30
CA GLN A 119 17.71 1.31 18.46
C GLN A 119 16.33 0.77 18.72
N GLN A 120 15.81 0.00 17.80
CA GLN A 120 14.46 -0.53 17.86
C GLN A 120 13.39 0.54 18.09
N ALA A 121 13.73 1.78 17.75
CA ALA A 121 12.81 2.89 17.88
C ALA A 121 11.91 2.94 16.66
N LEU A 122 10.65 3.23 16.89
CA LEU A 122 9.68 3.43 15.83
C LEU A 122 9.53 4.91 15.55
N LEU A 123 9.68 5.28 14.29
CA LEU A 123 9.24 6.58 13.81
C LEU A 123 8.00 6.33 12.99
N PHE A 124 6.90 6.97 13.33
CA PHE A 124 5.74 6.87 12.49
C PHE A 124 5.03 8.21 12.41
N PHE A 125 4.31 8.39 11.32
CA PHE A 125 3.55 9.58 11.04
C PHE A 125 2.10 9.16 10.81
N LEU A 126 1.18 9.93 11.36
CA LEU A 126 -0.23 9.64 11.25
C LEU A 126 -0.89 10.72 10.43
N TYR A 127 -1.53 10.33 9.35
CA TYR A 127 -2.26 11.24 8.47
C TYR A 127 -3.73 10.87 8.47
N ASN A 128 -4.58 11.84 8.62
CA ASN A 128 -6.02 11.64 8.55
C ASN A 128 -6.66 12.73 7.75
#